data_a5b6d68efb4d97253b0150a7b3f4e723
#
_entry.id   a5b6d68efb4d97253b0150a7b3f4e723
#
_cell.length_a   1.000
_cell.length_b   1.000
_cell.length_c   1.000
_cell.angle_alpha   90.00
_cell.angle_beta   90.00
_cell.angle_gamma   90.00
#
_symmetry.space_group_name_H-M   'P 1'
#
loop_
_entity.id
_entity.type
_entity.pdbx_description
1 polymer ?
#
loop_
_entity_poly.entity_id
_entity_poly.type
_entity_poly.pdbx_seq_one_letter_code
_entity_poly.pdbx_strand_id
1 'polypeptide(L)'
;MPKREAAANPARSIPTTAVFGLALALTAVPALAAERIATQKVEIEVTEIVGGLEHPWSVEALPDGAYLVTERPGRLRVVRDGTASAPVEGLPKLFVGGQGGLLDIALSPDFATSRKLYFTASVPGEGGQGTALFAARLSNDETKLEAVERLFAMNRFTGTGQHFGSRIAIGADGTLFFGIGDRGEMDRAQDPQDHAGSILHLNPDGTPAADSPFAGGSKGQPEIFSTGHRNPQGIVIDPADGTLFTVEHGARGGDEVNMPKAGSNYGWPMISYGKHYSGADIGIGSSAEGYEQPVHYWDPSIAPGAIDVYRGAMFPEWDGDFLVAALKYELLARIERDESGAITGEERLLEGAYGRLRDVKVAPDGAILLVTDEVDGQLLRISRAAAP
;
A
#
# COMPACT_ATOMS: atom_id res chain seq x y z
N MET A 1 11.23 -80.31 -71.69
CA MET A 1 10.76 -80.49 -70.28
C MET A 1 11.63 -79.60 -69.43
N PRO A 2 11.12 -78.51 -68.86
CA PRO A 2 11.93 -77.61 -68.04
C PRO A 2 11.81 -77.93 -66.52
N LYS A 3 12.92 -77.77 -65.86
CA LYS A 3 13.11 -77.97 -64.42
C LYS A 3 12.45 -76.80 -63.65
N ARG A 4 11.74 -77.11 -62.58
CA ARG A 4 11.22 -76.19 -61.61
C ARG A 4 12.34 -75.73 -60.67
N GLU A 5 12.59 -74.44 -60.58
CA GLU A 5 13.38 -73.80 -59.53
C GLU A 5 12.48 -73.46 -58.29
N ALA A 6 12.98 -73.75 -57.11
CA ALA A 6 12.32 -73.46 -55.88
C ALA A 6 12.61 -72.02 -55.42
N ALA A 7 11.58 -71.28 -55.21
CA ALA A 7 11.68 -69.91 -54.68
C ALA A 7 11.97 -69.87 -53.14
N ALA A 8 13.02 -69.15 -52.75
CA ALA A 8 13.37 -68.87 -51.35
C ALA A 8 12.55 -67.75 -50.81
N ASN A 9 12.03 -67.93 -49.63
CA ASN A 9 11.22 -67.01 -48.86
C ASN A 9 12.12 -65.99 -48.09
N PRO A 10 11.94 -64.65 -48.21
CA PRO A 10 12.74 -63.72 -47.41
C PRO A 10 12.16 -63.53 -46.01
N ALA A 11 13.04 -63.63 -45.01
CA ALA A 11 12.77 -63.42 -43.64
C ALA A 11 12.32 -61.94 -43.36
N ARG A 12 11.18 -61.74 -42.70
CA ARG A 12 10.70 -60.47 -42.24
C ARG A 12 11.51 -60.01 -41.00
N SER A 13 12.24 -58.90 -41.14
CA SER A 13 12.87 -58.19 -40.02
C SER A 13 11.82 -57.33 -39.28
N ILE A 14 11.71 -57.53 -37.99
CA ILE A 14 10.87 -56.72 -37.08
C ILE A 14 11.67 -55.46 -36.73
N PRO A 15 11.12 -54.23 -36.90
CA PRO A 15 11.82 -53.04 -36.46
C PRO A 15 11.72 -52.90 -34.93
N THR A 16 12.87 -52.78 -34.26
CA THR A 16 12.99 -52.48 -32.84
C THR A 16 12.62 -50.99 -32.64
N THR A 17 11.49 -50.72 -32.03
CA THR A 17 11.08 -49.36 -31.63
C THR A 17 11.92 -48.91 -30.46
N ALA A 18 12.83 -47.97 -30.69
CA ALA A 18 13.56 -47.29 -29.59
C ALA A 18 12.63 -46.30 -28.87
N VAL A 19 12.30 -46.58 -27.62
CA VAL A 19 11.60 -45.66 -26.74
C VAL A 19 12.60 -44.63 -26.25
N PHE A 20 12.55 -43.40 -26.78
CA PHE A 20 13.26 -42.27 -26.24
C PHE A 20 12.53 -41.79 -24.98
N GLY A 21 13.06 -42.11 -23.81
CA GLY A 21 12.62 -41.52 -22.54
C GLY A 21 13.02 -40.03 -22.51
N LEU A 22 12.04 -39.13 -22.57
CA LEU A 22 12.23 -37.70 -22.35
C LEU A 22 12.45 -37.50 -20.82
N ALA A 23 13.70 -37.35 -20.41
CA ALA A 23 14.02 -36.94 -19.06
C ALA A 23 13.62 -35.43 -18.88
N LEU A 24 12.53 -35.16 -18.17
CA LEU A 24 12.18 -33.81 -17.73
C LEU A 24 13.23 -33.40 -16.70
N ALA A 25 14.18 -32.56 -17.08
CA ALA A 25 15.06 -31.89 -16.14
C ALA A 25 14.22 -30.84 -15.38
N LEU A 26 13.84 -31.14 -14.13
CA LEU A 26 13.40 -30.11 -13.20
C LEU A 26 14.59 -29.19 -12.96
N THR A 27 14.59 -28.03 -13.60
CA THR A 27 15.46 -26.93 -13.21
C THR A 27 14.95 -26.42 -11.88
N ALA A 28 15.65 -26.75 -10.79
CA ALA A 28 15.44 -26.09 -9.50
C ALA A 28 15.73 -24.59 -9.72
N VAL A 29 14.71 -23.74 -9.60
CA VAL A 29 14.88 -22.31 -9.50
C VAL A 29 15.68 -22.10 -8.21
N PRO A 30 16.84 -21.43 -8.23
CA PRO A 30 17.57 -21.15 -7.01
C PRO A 30 16.63 -20.36 -6.10
N ALA A 31 16.34 -20.86 -4.90
CA ALA A 31 15.73 -20.09 -3.85
C ALA A 31 16.68 -18.90 -3.62
N LEU A 32 16.19 -17.66 -3.82
CA LEU A 32 16.93 -16.46 -3.44
C LEU A 32 17.31 -16.65 -1.98
N ALA A 33 18.60 -16.52 -1.67
CA ALA A 33 19.10 -16.69 -0.32
C ALA A 33 18.47 -15.62 0.55
N ALA A 34 17.74 -16.04 1.58
CA ALA A 34 17.18 -15.14 2.55
C ALA A 34 18.30 -14.38 3.26
N GLU A 35 18.21 -13.05 3.33
CA GLU A 35 19.18 -12.20 3.99
C GLU A 35 18.85 -12.10 5.49
N ARG A 36 19.80 -12.43 6.36
CA ARG A 36 19.68 -12.28 7.80
C ARG A 36 20.21 -10.95 8.27
N ILE A 37 19.42 -10.24 9.04
CA ILE A 37 19.74 -8.91 9.54
C ILE A 37 19.51 -8.88 11.05
N ALA A 38 20.52 -8.48 11.80
CA ALA A 38 20.39 -8.24 13.23
C ALA A 38 19.68 -6.90 13.46
N THR A 39 18.65 -6.90 14.32
CA THR A 39 18.01 -5.68 14.80
C THR A 39 18.32 -5.48 16.29
N GLN A 40 17.84 -4.40 16.87
CA GLN A 40 18.08 -4.14 18.30
C GLN A 40 17.48 -5.20 19.22
N LYS A 41 16.38 -5.88 18.80
CA LYS A 41 15.64 -6.82 19.66
C LYS A 41 15.69 -8.25 19.15
N VAL A 42 15.71 -8.46 17.83
CA VAL A 42 15.59 -9.78 17.20
C VAL A 42 16.43 -9.87 15.93
N GLU A 43 16.70 -11.08 15.46
CA GLU A 43 17.24 -11.32 14.13
C GLU A 43 16.10 -11.56 13.15
N ILE A 44 16.08 -10.83 12.03
CA ILE A 44 15.08 -10.94 10.97
C ILE A 44 15.69 -11.60 9.74
N GLU A 45 14.80 -12.16 8.92
CA GLU A 45 15.11 -12.74 7.63
C GLU A 45 14.26 -12.06 6.57
N VAL A 46 14.90 -11.50 5.53
CA VAL A 46 14.22 -10.84 4.41
C VAL A 46 14.25 -11.76 3.22
N THR A 47 13.08 -12.04 2.64
CA THR A 47 12.90 -12.88 1.46
C THR A 47 12.16 -12.11 0.39
N GLU A 48 12.66 -12.11 -0.84
CA GLU A 48 11.88 -11.68 -1.99
C GLU A 48 10.82 -12.73 -2.33
N ILE A 49 9.54 -12.30 -2.35
CA ILE A 49 8.43 -13.16 -2.79
C ILE A 49 8.34 -13.14 -4.32
N VAL A 50 8.42 -11.95 -4.92
CA VAL A 50 8.39 -11.76 -6.36
C VAL A 50 9.03 -10.42 -6.73
N GLY A 51 9.76 -10.39 -7.82
CA GLY A 51 10.28 -9.18 -8.50
C GLY A 51 9.53 -8.88 -9.79
N GLY A 52 10.01 -7.91 -10.56
CA GLY A 52 9.43 -7.56 -11.87
C GLY A 52 8.09 -6.81 -11.80
N LEU A 53 7.75 -6.23 -10.66
CA LEU A 53 6.58 -5.38 -10.48
C LEU A 53 6.94 -3.94 -10.88
N GLU A 54 6.07 -3.25 -11.63
CA GLU A 54 6.33 -1.88 -12.06
C GLU A 54 5.71 -0.88 -11.08
N HIS A 55 6.54 -0.20 -10.28
CA HIS A 55 6.11 0.76 -9.28
C HIS A 55 4.97 0.22 -8.41
N PRO A 56 5.14 -0.94 -7.72
CA PRO A 56 4.10 -1.43 -6.82
C PRO A 56 3.80 -0.39 -5.75
N TRP A 57 2.49 -0.19 -5.47
CA TRP A 57 2.05 0.88 -4.59
C TRP A 57 1.46 0.36 -3.27
N SER A 58 0.73 -0.75 -3.31
CA SER A 58 0.09 -1.35 -2.13
C SER A 58 0.05 -2.87 -2.22
N VAL A 59 0.06 -3.55 -1.08
CA VAL A 59 -0.07 -5.00 -0.95
C VAL A 59 -1.13 -5.39 0.07
N GLU A 60 -1.95 -6.39 -0.26
CA GLU A 60 -2.86 -7.06 0.66
C GLU A 60 -2.67 -8.57 0.64
N ALA A 61 -2.67 -9.20 1.83
CA ALA A 61 -2.62 -10.65 1.94
C ALA A 61 -4.01 -11.26 1.77
N LEU A 62 -4.17 -12.19 0.83
CA LEU A 62 -5.40 -12.95 0.64
C LEU A 62 -5.54 -14.08 1.69
N PRO A 63 -6.79 -14.47 2.04
CA PRO A 63 -7.01 -15.52 3.03
C PRO A 63 -6.40 -16.89 2.69
N ASP A 64 -6.10 -17.14 1.42
CA ASP A 64 -5.52 -18.39 0.92
C ASP A 64 -3.98 -18.35 0.77
N GLY A 65 -3.35 -17.25 1.24
CA GLY A 65 -1.90 -17.08 1.24
C GLY A 65 -1.32 -16.45 -0.02
N ALA A 66 -2.14 -16.08 -1.01
CA ALA A 66 -1.70 -15.22 -2.11
C ALA A 66 -1.69 -13.73 -1.69
N TYR A 67 -1.25 -12.86 -2.59
CA TYR A 67 -1.23 -11.42 -2.35
C TYR A 67 -1.88 -10.69 -3.52
N LEU A 68 -2.57 -9.60 -3.23
CA LEU A 68 -2.94 -8.59 -4.21
C LEU A 68 -1.93 -7.46 -4.17
N VAL A 69 -1.42 -7.06 -5.33
CA VAL A 69 -0.47 -5.94 -5.45
C VAL A 69 -0.99 -4.97 -6.51
N THR A 70 -1.11 -3.70 -6.12
CA THR A 70 -1.37 -2.63 -7.07
C THR A 70 -0.06 -2.13 -7.66
N GLU A 71 -0.01 -1.94 -8.97
CA GLU A 71 1.07 -1.26 -9.66
C GLU A 71 0.56 0.11 -10.12
N ARG A 72 1.27 1.18 -9.75
CA ARG A 72 0.88 2.57 -10.03
C ARG A 72 0.56 2.86 -11.49
N PRO A 73 1.21 2.25 -12.50
CA PRO A 73 0.82 2.40 -13.92
C PRO A 73 -0.59 1.91 -14.27
N GLY A 74 -1.37 1.39 -13.32
CA GLY A 74 -2.76 1.01 -13.53
C GLY A 74 -2.96 -0.50 -13.73
N ARG A 75 -2.24 -1.33 -12.99
CA ARG A 75 -2.42 -2.77 -12.98
C ARG A 75 -2.65 -3.29 -11.56
N LEU A 76 -3.56 -4.23 -11.43
CA LEU A 76 -3.73 -5.06 -10.23
C LEU A 76 -3.20 -6.45 -10.54
N ARG A 77 -2.38 -7.02 -9.66
CA ARG A 77 -1.77 -8.34 -9.83
C ARG A 77 -2.14 -9.25 -8.65
N VAL A 78 -2.35 -10.51 -8.96
CA VAL A 78 -2.35 -11.57 -7.94
C VAL A 78 -0.96 -12.19 -7.93
N VAL A 79 -0.33 -12.26 -6.77
CA VAL A 79 0.97 -12.93 -6.58
C VAL A 79 0.73 -14.23 -5.82
N ARG A 80 1.12 -15.35 -6.42
CA ARG A 80 0.95 -16.69 -5.87
C ARG A 80 2.18 -17.54 -6.19
N ASP A 81 2.70 -18.24 -5.19
CA ASP A 81 3.85 -19.15 -5.34
C ASP A 81 5.05 -18.47 -6.07
N GLY A 82 5.37 -17.24 -5.69
CA GLY A 82 6.48 -16.47 -6.26
C GLY A 82 6.24 -15.95 -7.67
N THR A 83 5.00 -15.96 -8.16
CA THR A 83 4.67 -15.55 -9.52
C THR A 83 3.55 -14.50 -9.52
N ALA A 84 3.77 -13.38 -10.25
CA ALA A 84 2.73 -12.41 -10.51
C ALA A 84 1.87 -12.83 -11.70
N SER A 85 0.53 -12.75 -11.55
CA SER A 85 -0.43 -13.05 -12.62
C SER A 85 -0.32 -12.09 -13.80
N ALA A 86 -1.02 -12.35 -14.89
CA ALA A 86 -1.43 -11.30 -15.82
C ALA A 86 -2.22 -10.21 -15.04
N PRO A 87 -2.28 -8.95 -15.53
CA PRO A 87 -3.11 -7.91 -14.89
C PRO A 87 -4.57 -8.35 -14.75
N VAL A 88 -5.13 -8.14 -13.57
CA VAL A 88 -6.56 -8.35 -13.30
C VAL A 88 -7.36 -7.32 -14.11
N GLU A 89 -8.31 -7.78 -14.89
CA GLU A 89 -9.15 -6.93 -15.74
C GLU A 89 -10.22 -6.17 -14.95
N GLY A 90 -10.87 -5.19 -15.57
CA GLY A 90 -12.05 -4.50 -15.03
C GLY A 90 -11.76 -3.21 -14.27
N LEU A 91 -10.52 -2.74 -14.18
CA LEU A 91 -10.23 -1.42 -13.63
C LEU A 91 -10.91 -0.32 -14.46
N PRO A 92 -11.41 0.75 -13.82
CA PRO A 92 -11.99 1.89 -14.51
C PRO A 92 -10.90 2.69 -15.24
N LYS A 93 -11.31 3.71 -16.00
CA LYS A 93 -10.36 4.65 -16.62
C LYS A 93 -9.62 5.44 -15.55
N LEU A 94 -8.31 5.29 -15.47
CA LEU A 94 -7.42 5.98 -14.54
C LEU A 94 -6.71 7.16 -15.23
N PHE A 95 -6.24 8.10 -14.41
CA PHE A 95 -5.18 9.03 -14.78
C PHE A 95 -3.85 8.44 -14.28
N VAL A 96 -2.93 8.20 -15.19
CA VAL A 96 -1.58 7.73 -14.86
C VAL A 96 -0.59 8.83 -15.21
N GLY A 97 0.06 9.39 -14.19
CA GLY A 97 1.03 10.48 -14.39
C GLY A 97 1.44 11.14 -13.08
N GLY A 98 2.68 11.58 -12.99
CA GLY A 98 3.25 12.11 -11.75
C GLY A 98 3.20 11.07 -10.63
N GLN A 99 2.54 11.39 -9.52
CA GLN A 99 2.30 10.48 -8.40
C GLN A 99 0.99 9.68 -8.54
N GLY A 100 0.19 9.94 -9.58
CA GLY A 100 -1.12 9.33 -9.79
C GLY A 100 -1.07 8.03 -10.59
N GLY A 101 -2.10 7.20 -10.39
CA GLY A 101 -2.30 5.90 -11.03
C GLY A 101 -3.32 5.06 -10.26
N LEU A 102 -3.15 3.75 -10.26
CA LEU A 102 -3.77 2.84 -9.29
C LEU A 102 -2.95 2.94 -8.01
N LEU A 103 -3.62 3.19 -6.89
CA LEU A 103 -2.95 3.54 -5.64
C LEU A 103 -3.21 2.44 -4.60
N ASP A 104 -4.03 2.71 -3.60
CA ASP A 104 -4.25 1.74 -2.53
C ASP A 104 -5.29 0.68 -2.84
N ILE A 105 -5.20 -0.44 -2.14
CA ILE A 105 -6.20 -1.51 -2.13
C ILE A 105 -6.39 -1.98 -0.68
N ALA A 106 -7.65 -2.27 -0.30
CA ALA A 106 -7.99 -2.81 1.00
C ALA A 106 -9.09 -3.87 0.88
N LEU A 107 -8.95 -4.97 1.59
CA LEU A 107 -9.96 -6.03 1.59
C LEU A 107 -11.10 -5.69 2.56
N SER A 108 -12.35 -5.90 2.13
CA SER A 108 -13.48 -5.85 3.06
C SER A 108 -13.30 -6.87 4.20
N PRO A 109 -13.73 -6.58 5.44
CA PRO A 109 -13.62 -7.53 6.55
C PRO A 109 -14.25 -8.90 6.27
N ASP A 110 -15.25 -8.95 5.38
CA ASP A 110 -15.92 -10.17 4.94
C ASP A 110 -15.38 -10.73 3.60
N PHE A 111 -14.22 -10.27 3.14
CA PHE A 111 -13.64 -10.63 1.83
C PHE A 111 -13.61 -12.14 1.58
N ALA A 112 -13.32 -12.95 2.60
CA ALA A 112 -13.25 -14.40 2.46
C ALA A 112 -14.55 -15.00 1.88
N THR A 113 -15.70 -14.36 2.10
CA THR A 113 -17.02 -14.79 1.60
C THR A 113 -17.56 -13.90 0.50
N SER A 114 -17.42 -12.57 0.63
CA SER A 114 -17.95 -11.58 -0.30
C SER A 114 -17.05 -11.35 -1.52
N ARG A 115 -15.73 -11.57 -1.36
CA ARG A 115 -14.68 -11.18 -2.32
C ARG A 115 -14.66 -9.67 -2.59
N LYS A 116 -15.32 -8.86 -1.73
CA LYS A 116 -15.38 -7.40 -1.85
C LYS A 116 -14.06 -6.78 -1.43
N LEU A 117 -13.63 -5.79 -2.19
CA LEU A 117 -12.46 -4.97 -1.92
C LEU A 117 -12.75 -3.50 -2.25
N TYR A 118 -11.91 -2.64 -1.72
CA TYR A 118 -11.90 -1.22 -2.03
C TYR A 118 -10.56 -0.85 -2.64
N PHE A 119 -10.55 0.13 -3.53
CA PHE A 119 -9.31 0.68 -4.05
C PHE A 119 -9.43 2.16 -4.33
N THR A 120 -8.33 2.87 -4.25
CA THR A 120 -8.23 4.26 -4.62
C THR A 120 -7.41 4.42 -5.89
N ALA A 121 -7.75 5.44 -6.64
CA ALA A 121 -7.02 5.78 -7.86
C ALA A 121 -7.13 7.27 -8.16
N SER A 122 -6.18 7.77 -8.93
CA SER A 122 -6.36 9.04 -9.60
C SER A 122 -7.16 8.88 -10.88
N VAL A 123 -8.18 9.71 -11.06
CA VAL A 123 -9.09 9.66 -12.19
C VAL A 123 -9.16 11.02 -12.92
N PRO A 124 -9.39 11.02 -14.24
CA PRO A 124 -9.63 12.25 -14.96
C PRO A 124 -11.03 12.80 -14.70
N GLY A 125 -11.17 14.12 -14.72
CA GLY A 125 -12.44 14.83 -14.58
C GLY A 125 -12.35 16.28 -15.06
N GLU A 126 -13.39 17.06 -14.79
CA GLU A 126 -13.42 18.47 -15.13
C GLU A 126 -12.35 19.23 -14.33
N GLY A 127 -11.52 20.00 -15.01
CA GLY A 127 -10.41 20.76 -14.40
C GLY A 127 -9.11 19.97 -14.22
N GLY A 128 -9.06 18.66 -14.56
CA GLY A 128 -7.83 17.87 -14.48
C GLY A 128 -8.02 16.45 -13.94
N GLN A 129 -7.34 16.12 -12.88
CA GLN A 129 -7.39 14.82 -12.23
C GLN A 129 -7.55 14.96 -10.70
N GLY A 130 -8.13 13.93 -10.08
CA GLY A 130 -8.38 13.90 -8.64
C GLY A 130 -8.41 12.48 -8.09
N THR A 131 -8.43 12.37 -6.77
CA THR A 131 -8.53 11.09 -6.06
C THR A 131 -9.97 10.61 -6.03
N ALA A 132 -10.17 9.31 -6.30
CA ALA A 132 -11.44 8.63 -6.19
C ALA A 132 -11.30 7.29 -5.44
N LEU A 133 -12.39 6.89 -4.77
CA LEU A 133 -12.52 5.62 -4.07
C LEU A 133 -13.54 4.75 -4.82
N PHE A 134 -13.21 3.47 -4.94
CA PHE A 134 -14.02 2.46 -5.61
C PHE A 134 -14.24 1.26 -4.71
N ALA A 135 -15.38 0.59 -4.89
CA ALA A 135 -15.61 -0.78 -4.45
C ALA A 135 -15.66 -1.71 -5.66
N ALA A 136 -15.26 -2.95 -5.47
CA ALA A 136 -15.35 -4.00 -6.47
C ALA A 136 -15.42 -5.38 -5.82
N ARG A 137 -15.69 -6.40 -6.62
CA ARG A 137 -15.59 -7.80 -6.22
C ARG A 137 -14.53 -8.49 -7.08
N LEU A 138 -13.56 -9.14 -6.47
CA LEU A 138 -12.60 -9.98 -7.20
C LEU A 138 -13.31 -11.27 -7.64
N SER A 139 -13.26 -11.60 -8.92
CA SER A 139 -13.85 -12.86 -9.45
C SER A 139 -13.24 -14.09 -8.76
N ASN A 140 -13.96 -15.22 -8.78
CA ASN A 140 -13.49 -16.43 -8.12
C ASN A 140 -12.22 -17.02 -8.75
N ASP A 141 -12.00 -16.77 -10.04
CA ASP A 141 -10.80 -17.16 -10.78
C ASP A 141 -9.69 -16.09 -10.72
N GLU A 142 -9.94 -14.99 -10.00
CA GLU A 142 -8.99 -13.88 -9.75
C GLU A 142 -8.49 -13.17 -11.01
N THR A 143 -9.21 -13.30 -12.13
CA THR A 143 -8.81 -12.70 -13.41
C THR A 143 -9.39 -11.32 -13.65
N LYS A 144 -10.46 -10.92 -12.93
CA LYS A 144 -11.15 -9.65 -13.14
C LYS A 144 -11.79 -9.08 -11.88
N LEU A 145 -11.97 -7.78 -11.88
CA LEU A 145 -12.87 -7.07 -10.96
C LEU A 145 -14.28 -7.03 -11.55
N GLU A 146 -15.26 -7.39 -10.74
CA GLU A 146 -16.70 -7.38 -11.08
C GLU A 146 -17.40 -6.32 -10.21
N ALA A 147 -18.56 -5.84 -10.67
CA ALA A 147 -19.37 -4.85 -9.94
C ALA A 147 -18.56 -3.63 -9.47
N VAL A 148 -17.68 -3.13 -10.33
CA VAL A 148 -16.85 -1.95 -10.03
C VAL A 148 -17.74 -0.71 -9.92
N GLU A 149 -17.76 -0.11 -8.76
CA GLU A 149 -18.54 1.07 -8.43
C GLU A 149 -17.66 2.17 -7.89
N ARG A 150 -17.82 3.42 -8.38
CA ARG A 150 -17.16 4.57 -7.80
C ARG A 150 -17.98 5.11 -6.63
N LEU A 151 -17.52 4.88 -5.42
CA LEU A 151 -18.19 5.31 -4.19
C LEU A 151 -18.00 6.81 -3.94
N PHE A 152 -16.83 7.34 -4.30
CA PHE A 152 -16.48 8.73 -4.03
C PHE A 152 -15.51 9.28 -5.08
N ALA A 153 -15.57 10.59 -5.30
CA ALA A 153 -14.53 11.36 -5.97
C ALA A 153 -14.45 12.75 -5.33
N MET A 154 -13.22 13.26 -5.17
CA MET A 154 -13.03 14.60 -4.62
C MET A 154 -13.78 15.65 -5.46
N ASN A 155 -14.24 16.72 -4.81
CA ASN A 155 -15.14 17.70 -5.44
C ASN A 155 -14.44 18.69 -6.40
N ARG A 156 -13.12 18.94 -6.23
CA ARG A 156 -12.35 19.89 -7.07
C ARG A 156 -11.10 19.21 -7.61
N PHE A 157 -11.10 18.91 -8.90
CA PHE A 157 -9.97 18.33 -9.61
C PHE A 157 -8.98 19.42 -10.02
N THR A 158 -7.72 19.07 -10.25
CA THR A 158 -6.66 20.00 -10.65
C THR A 158 -5.75 19.41 -11.71
N GLY A 159 -5.04 20.26 -12.45
CA GLY A 159 -4.02 19.84 -13.43
C GLY A 159 -2.73 19.30 -12.82
N THR A 160 -2.55 19.35 -11.48
CA THR A 160 -1.32 18.90 -10.82
C THR A 160 -1.23 17.39 -10.73
N GLY A 161 -0.03 16.84 -10.90
CA GLY A 161 0.24 15.41 -10.82
C GLY A 161 0.77 14.95 -9.45
N GLN A 162 0.46 15.65 -8.35
CA GLN A 162 1.03 15.37 -7.04
C GLN A 162 0.01 15.39 -5.91
N HIS A 163 0.40 14.84 -4.74
CA HIS A 163 -0.32 14.85 -3.47
C HIS A 163 -1.74 14.27 -3.59
N PHE A 164 -1.84 13.04 -4.10
CA PHE A 164 -3.14 12.34 -4.20
C PHE A 164 -3.61 11.75 -2.86
N GLY A 165 -2.72 11.59 -1.87
CA GLY A 165 -3.00 10.88 -0.64
C GLY A 165 -3.27 9.39 -0.92
N SER A 166 -4.50 8.94 -0.68
CA SER A 166 -5.13 7.71 -1.20
C SER A 166 -5.13 6.49 -0.29
N ARG A 167 -4.30 6.38 0.76
CA ARG A 167 -4.29 5.21 1.65
C ARG A 167 -5.65 5.02 2.33
N ILE A 168 -6.09 3.76 2.45
CA ILE A 168 -7.38 3.35 3.04
C ILE A 168 -7.11 2.63 4.35
N ALA A 169 -7.91 2.92 5.39
CA ALA A 169 -8.06 2.07 6.55
C ALA A 169 -9.54 1.73 6.76
N ILE A 170 -9.84 0.50 7.17
CA ILE A 170 -11.22 0.03 7.38
C ILE A 170 -11.45 -0.16 8.87
N GLY A 171 -12.46 0.53 9.40
CA GLY A 171 -12.90 0.39 10.77
C GLY A 171 -13.51 -0.99 11.08
N ALA A 172 -13.53 -1.37 12.34
CA ALA A 172 -14.16 -2.63 12.77
C ALA A 172 -15.67 -2.70 12.45
N ASP A 173 -16.31 -1.54 12.28
CA ASP A 173 -17.70 -1.38 11.84
C ASP A 173 -17.85 -1.39 10.32
N GLY A 174 -16.74 -1.53 9.58
CA GLY A 174 -16.69 -1.51 8.13
C GLY A 174 -16.64 -0.12 7.49
N THR A 175 -16.59 0.96 8.27
CA THR A 175 -16.41 2.32 7.75
C THR A 175 -15.02 2.51 7.18
N LEU A 176 -14.87 3.50 6.30
CA LEU A 176 -13.66 3.70 5.50
C LEU A 176 -13.04 5.07 5.82
N PHE A 177 -11.80 5.08 6.25
CA PHE A 177 -10.98 6.28 6.30
C PHE A 177 -10.03 6.31 5.12
N PHE A 178 -9.86 7.45 4.47
CA PHE A 178 -8.79 7.63 3.49
C PHE A 178 -8.38 9.10 3.36
N GLY A 179 -7.13 9.33 2.96
CA GLY A 179 -6.56 10.66 2.87
C GLY A 179 -6.57 11.23 1.46
N ILE A 180 -6.73 12.55 1.34
CA ILE A 180 -6.47 13.29 0.11
C ILE A 180 -5.47 14.40 0.43
N GLY A 181 -4.38 14.50 -0.34
CA GLY A 181 -3.41 15.57 -0.18
C GLY A 181 -3.90 16.92 -0.72
N ASP A 182 -3.15 17.98 -0.42
CA ASP A 182 -3.44 19.38 -0.81
C ASP A 182 -3.40 19.63 -2.33
N ARG A 183 -3.06 18.61 -3.12
CA ARG A 183 -2.91 18.66 -4.58
C ARG A 183 -1.86 19.69 -5.06
N GLY A 184 -0.88 20.04 -4.18
CA GLY A 184 0.13 21.05 -4.44
C GLY A 184 -0.39 22.50 -4.37
N GLU A 185 -1.60 22.70 -3.89
CA GLU A 185 -2.25 23.99 -3.66
C GLU A 185 -2.50 24.11 -2.14
N MET A 186 -1.47 24.49 -1.39
CA MET A 186 -1.38 24.39 0.07
C MET A 186 -2.59 24.91 0.82
N ASP A 187 -3.14 26.08 0.40
CA ASP A 187 -4.24 26.78 1.09
C ASP A 187 -5.55 25.96 1.07
N ARG A 188 -5.69 25.00 0.15
CA ARG A 188 -6.85 24.12 0.05
C ARG A 188 -7.03 23.26 1.30
N ALA A 189 -5.93 22.92 1.97
CA ALA A 189 -5.97 22.11 3.20
C ALA A 189 -6.67 22.83 4.37
N GLN A 190 -6.90 24.14 4.27
CA GLN A 190 -7.62 24.95 5.26
C GLN A 190 -9.07 25.27 4.85
N ASP A 191 -9.50 24.84 3.66
CA ASP A 191 -10.87 25.07 3.15
C ASP A 191 -11.73 23.82 3.39
N PRO A 192 -12.62 23.78 4.41
CA PRO A 192 -13.46 22.62 4.67
C PRO A 192 -14.53 22.37 3.58
N GLN A 193 -14.68 23.26 2.60
CA GLN A 193 -15.53 23.03 1.41
C GLN A 193 -14.77 22.27 0.30
N ASP A 194 -13.49 21.97 0.51
CA ASP A 194 -12.63 21.23 -0.40
C ASP A 194 -12.13 19.95 0.25
N HIS A 195 -12.15 18.83 -0.47
CA HIS A 195 -11.61 17.57 0.06
C HIS A 195 -10.08 17.50 0.07
N ALA A 196 -9.39 18.45 -0.59
CA ALA A 196 -7.93 18.48 -0.62
C ALA A 196 -7.36 18.80 0.77
N GLY A 197 -6.30 18.08 1.16
CA GLY A 197 -5.65 18.24 2.45
C GLY A 197 -6.50 17.73 3.63
N SER A 198 -7.26 16.66 3.44
CA SER A 198 -8.19 16.13 4.43
C SER A 198 -8.08 14.61 4.59
N ILE A 199 -8.43 14.13 5.80
CA ILE A 199 -8.83 12.73 6.01
C ILE A 199 -10.34 12.68 5.91
N LEU A 200 -10.85 11.71 5.18
CA LEU A 200 -12.28 11.48 4.94
C LEU A 200 -12.75 10.24 5.70
N HIS A 201 -14.03 10.25 6.11
CA HIS A 201 -14.68 9.12 6.78
C HIS A 201 -16.03 8.81 6.12
N LEU A 202 -16.15 7.60 5.57
CA LEU A 202 -17.30 7.16 4.79
C LEU A 202 -17.85 5.84 5.33
N ASN A 203 -19.14 5.65 5.11
CA ASN A 203 -19.78 4.34 5.20
C ASN A 203 -19.31 3.42 4.03
N PRO A 204 -19.51 2.08 4.15
CA PRO A 204 -19.11 1.12 3.10
C PRO A 204 -19.79 1.32 1.74
N ASP A 205 -20.85 2.13 1.67
CA ASP A 205 -21.58 2.51 0.45
C ASP A 205 -21.15 3.86 -0.13
N GLY A 206 -20.15 4.52 0.48
CA GLY A 206 -19.61 5.81 0.05
C GLY A 206 -20.38 7.02 0.60
N THR A 207 -21.43 6.85 1.39
CA THR A 207 -22.08 7.97 2.08
C THR A 207 -21.23 8.46 3.25
N PRO A 208 -21.33 9.75 3.63
CA PRO A 208 -20.59 10.27 4.78
C PRO A 208 -20.90 9.51 6.07
N ALA A 209 -19.89 9.23 6.88
CA ALA A 209 -20.08 8.63 8.21
C ALA A 209 -20.78 9.61 9.17
N ALA A 210 -21.54 9.08 10.14
CA ALA A 210 -22.39 9.88 11.00
C ALA A 210 -21.63 10.77 12.01
N ASP A 211 -20.39 10.43 12.32
CA ASP A 211 -19.50 11.17 13.23
C ASP A 211 -18.70 12.29 12.52
N SER A 212 -18.90 12.49 11.21
CA SER A 212 -18.30 13.61 10.50
C SER A 212 -18.71 14.93 11.15
N PRO A 213 -17.74 15.81 11.49
CA PRO A 213 -18.02 17.11 12.08
C PRO A 213 -18.84 18.03 11.19
N PHE A 214 -18.91 17.70 9.88
CA PHE A 214 -19.62 18.47 8.85
C PHE A 214 -20.83 17.72 8.29
N ALA A 215 -21.34 16.68 8.97
CA ALA A 215 -22.44 15.83 8.52
C ALA A 215 -23.70 16.62 8.07
N GLY A 216 -23.90 17.85 8.57
CA GLY A 216 -24.95 18.76 8.11
C GLY A 216 -24.66 19.53 6.82
N GLY A 217 -23.45 19.43 6.25
CA GLY A 217 -23.02 20.05 4.99
C GLY A 217 -22.89 21.58 4.98
N SER A 218 -23.32 22.28 6.04
CA SER A 218 -23.40 23.76 6.05
C SER A 218 -22.06 24.47 6.28
N LYS A 219 -21.07 23.78 6.86
CA LYS A 219 -19.77 24.35 7.24
C LYS A 219 -18.58 23.67 6.56
N GLY A 220 -18.81 22.55 5.89
CA GLY A 220 -17.78 21.78 5.21
C GLY A 220 -18.39 20.64 4.40
N GLN A 221 -17.55 19.91 3.68
CA GLN A 221 -17.96 18.69 2.99
C GLN A 221 -18.27 17.61 4.03
N PRO A 222 -19.40 16.91 3.92
CA PRO A 222 -19.87 15.99 4.95
C PRO A 222 -18.97 14.75 5.12
N GLU A 223 -18.10 14.45 4.16
CA GLU A 223 -17.17 13.34 4.19
C GLU A 223 -15.90 13.64 5.01
N ILE A 224 -15.60 14.91 5.29
CA ILE A 224 -14.36 15.32 5.95
C ILE A 224 -14.40 14.96 7.44
N PHE A 225 -13.36 14.23 7.87
CA PHE A 225 -13.11 13.89 9.27
C PHE A 225 -12.14 14.88 9.95
N SER A 226 -11.01 15.18 9.29
CA SER A 226 -10.02 16.17 9.73
C SER A 226 -9.43 16.92 8.55
N THR A 227 -8.88 18.13 8.82
CA THR A 227 -8.31 19.03 7.81
C THR A 227 -6.87 19.41 8.15
N GLY A 228 -6.22 20.19 7.30
CA GLY A 228 -4.87 20.69 7.56
C GLY A 228 -3.77 19.67 7.31
N HIS A 229 -3.99 18.72 6.39
CA HIS A 229 -3.02 17.72 5.97
C HIS A 229 -2.34 18.11 4.66
N ARG A 230 -1.04 17.83 4.55
CA ARG A 230 -0.32 18.10 3.30
C ARG A 230 -0.46 16.97 2.29
N ASN A 231 -0.03 15.77 2.63
CA ASN A 231 -0.07 14.61 1.73
C ASN A 231 -0.03 13.30 2.53
N PRO A 232 -1.14 12.89 3.13
CA PRO A 232 -1.22 11.63 3.88
C PRO A 232 -0.98 10.45 2.94
N GLN A 233 0.08 9.66 3.22
CA GLN A 233 0.48 8.51 2.40
C GLN A 233 0.24 7.18 3.10
N GLY A 234 0.13 7.19 4.42
CA GLY A 234 -0.22 6.03 5.23
C GLY A 234 -1.38 6.35 6.17
N ILE A 235 -2.28 5.41 6.34
CA ILE A 235 -3.36 5.43 7.32
C ILE A 235 -3.49 4.03 7.91
N VAL A 236 -3.60 3.95 9.23
CA VAL A 236 -3.82 2.69 9.95
C VAL A 236 -4.74 2.92 11.14
N ILE A 237 -5.55 1.92 11.46
CA ILE A 237 -6.30 1.85 12.71
C ILE A 237 -5.63 0.81 13.59
N ASP A 238 -5.16 1.19 14.78
CA ASP A 238 -4.61 0.24 15.74
C ASP A 238 -5.71 -0.76 16.14
N PRO A 239 -5.57 -2.06 15.83
CA PRO A 239 -6.62 -3.04 16.14
C PRO A 239 -6.81 -3.27 17.64
N ALA A 240 -5.90 -2.80 18.49
CA ALA A 240 -6.00 -2.96 19.94
C ALA A 240 -7.06 -2.04 20.56
N ASP A 241 -7.22 -0.81 20.05
CA ASP A 241 -8.07 0.20 20.66
C ASP A 241 -8.89 1.04 19.67
N GLY A 242 -8.69 0.83 18.35
CA GLY A 242 -9.38 1.58 17.30
C GLY A 242 -8.81 2.97 17.02
N THR A 243 -7.65 3.31 17.57
CA THR A 243 -7.02 4.61 17.34
C THR A 243 -6.54 4.74 15.91
N LEU A 244 -6.94 5.83 15.23
CA LEU A 244 -6.52 6.15 13.88
C LEU A 244 -5.17 6.88 13.89
N PHE A 245 -4.23 6.42 13.09
CA PHE A 245 -2.95 7.08 12.84
C PHE A 245 -2.75 7.32 11.34
N THR A 246 -2.08 8.42 11.01
CA THR A 246 -1.67 8.74 9.64
C THR A 246 -0.19 9.08 9.61
N VAL A 247 0.44 8.83 8.46
CA VAL A 247 1.76 9.36 8.17
C VAL A 247 1.70 10.18 6.89
N GLU A 248 2.33 11.35 6.91
CA GLU A 248 2.28 12.26 5.78
C GLU A 248 3.60 12.96 5.48
N HIS A 249 3.75 13.35 4.21
CA HIS A 249 4.90 14.10 3.76
C HIS A 249 4.82 15.56 4.17
N GLY A 250 5.85 16.05 4.84
CA GLY A 250 6.16 17.47 4.92
C GLY A 250 6.67 18.02 3.58
N ALA A 251 7.17 19.24 3.60
CA ALA A 251 7.84 19.83 2.44
C ALA A 251 9.35 19.48 2.43
N ARG A 252 10.22 20.39 2.77
CA ARG A 252 11.64 20.09 3.04
C ARG A 252 11.79 19.87 4.54
N GLY A 253 11.73 18.62 5.00
CA GLY A 253 11.56 18.24 6.40
C GLY A 253 10.09 18.29 6.84
N GLY A 254 9.83 17.92 8.10
CA GLY A 254 8.50 17.97 8.70
C GLY A 254 7.54 16.91 8.17
N ASP A 255 8.01 15.71 7.86
CA ASP A 255 7.13 14.55 7.71
C ASP A 255 6.58 14.20 9.09
N GLU A 256 5.33 13.74 9.19
CA GLU A 256 4.63 13.63 10.46
C GLU A 256 3.92 12.28 10.61
N VAL A 257 3.86 11.78 11.84
CA VAL A 257 2.85 10.82 12.28
C VAL A 257 1.79 11.60 13.06
N ASN A 258 0.57 11.55 12.59
CA ASN A 258 -0.57 12.21 13.22
C ASN A 258 -1.56 11.20 13.79
N MET A 259 -2.38 11.64 14.76
CA MET A 259 -3.50 10.90 15.33
C MET A 259 -4.80 11.66 15.03
N PRO A 260 -5.39 11.49 13.83
CA PRO A 260 -6.56 12.24 13.40
C PRO A 260 -7.76 12.07 14.35
N LYS A 261 -8.42 13.21 14.65
CA LYS A 261 -9.63 13.28 15.45
C LYS A 261 -10.71 14.01 14.66
N ALA A 262 -11.96 13.65 14.87
CA ALA A 262 -13.09 14.30 14.22
C ALA A 262 -13.09 15.82 14.49
N GLY A 263 -13.10 16.63 13.43
CA GLY A 263 -13.14 18.09 13.49
C GLY A 263 -11.81 18.78 13.76
N SER A 264 -10.73 18.06 13.97
CA SER A 264 -9.41 18.65 14.22
C SER A 264 -8.74 19.14 12.94
N ASN A 265 -7.88 20.16 13.11
CA ASN A 265 -7.07 20.75 12.06
C ASN A 265 -5.58 20.54 12.39
N TYR A 266 -4.83 19.89 11.48
CA TYR A 266 -3.41 19.54 11.64
C TYR A 266 -2.47 20.63 11.12
N GLY A 267 -3.03 21.75 10.71
CA GLY A 267 -2.34 23.03 10.58
C GLY A 267 -1.64 23.31 9.27
N TRP A 268 -1.46 22.33 8.36
CA TRP A 268 -0.86 22.63 7.07
C TRP A 268 -1.71 23.62 6.25
N PRO A 269 -1.15 24.70 5.65
CA PRO A 269 0.23 25.19 5.73
C PRO A 269 0.43 26.30 6.78
N MET A 270 -0.48 26.49 7.73
CA MET A 270 -0.40 27.57 8.72
C MET A 270 0.73 27.34 9.73
N ILE A 271 0.99 26.06 10.05
CA ILE A 271 2.13 25.60 10.82
C ILE A 271 2.85 24.47 10.07
N SER A 272 4.16 24.30 10.30
CA SER A 272 4.95 23.22 9.72
C SER A 272 6.28 23.04 10.46
N TYR A 273 6.72 21.81 10.63
CA TYR A 273 8.07 21.48 11.07
C TYR A 273 9.11 21.56 9.93
N GLY A 274 8.65 21.62 8.67
CA GLY A 274 9.49 21.74 7.50
C GLY A 274 9.60 23.16 6.96
N LYS A 275 10.32 23.29 5.85
CA LYS A 275 10.52 24.54 5.11
C LYS A 275 10.11 24.39 3.65
N HIS A 276 9.87 25.49 2.97
CA HIS A 276 9.76 25.47 1.51
C HIS A 276 11.04 24.92 0.86
N TYR A 277 10.93 24.34 -0.32
CA TYR A 277 12.10 23.88 -1.09
C TYR A 277 13.07 25.00 -1.41
N SER A 278 12.63 26.25 -1.42
CA SER A 278 13.47 27.46 -1.52
C SER A 278 14.27 27.75 -0.24
N GLY A 279 13.92 27.12 0.88
CA GLY A 279 14.51 27.35 2.20
C GLY A 279 13.75 28.37 3.06
N ALA A 280 12.71 29.02 2.52
CA ALA A 280 11.85 29.92 3.29
C ALA A 280 11.00 29.13 4.31
N ASP A 281 10.65 29.78 5.41
CA ASP A 281 9.76 29.21 6.42
C ASP A 281 8.33 29.05 5.85
N ILE A 282 7.60 28.05 6.35
CA ILE A 282 6.20 27.79 6.02
C ILE A 282 5.36 28.22 7.23
N GLY A 283 4.31 29.01 6.94
CA GLY A 283 3.38 29.47 7.98
C GLY A 283 4.02 30.35 9.04
N ILE A 284 3.54 30.20 10.28
CA ILE A 284 3.90 31.04 11.43
C ILE A 284 4.79 30.34 12.45
N GLY A 285 5.24 29.12 12.15
CA GLY A 285 6.08 28.27 13.02
C GLY A 285 5.63 26.82 13.00
N SER A 286 6.09 26.02 13.97
CA SER A 286 5.75 24.60 14.09
C SER A 286 4.50 24.33 14.93
N SER A 287 4.00 25.31 15.67
CA SER A 287 2.81 25.17 16.51
C SER A 287 2.06 26.50 16.67
N ALA A 288 0.74 26.41 16.80
CA ALA A 288 -0.12 27.55 17.13
C ALA A 288 -1.42 27.04 17.76
N GLU A 289 -2.13 27.93 18.48
CA GLU A 289 -3.43 27.63 19.07
C GLU A 289 -4.46 27.28 17.98
N GLY A 290 -5.23 26.23 18.20
CA GLY A 290 -6.25 25.73 17.27
C GLY A 290 -5.76 24.70 16.28
N TYR A 291 -4.49 24.33 16.32
CA TYR A 291 -3.91 23.26 15.48
C TYR A 291 -3.37 22.12 16.34
N GLU A 292 -3.69 20.88 15.92
CA GLU A 292 -3.16 19.66 16.53
C GLU A 292 -1.67 19.51 16.23
N GLN A 293 -0.97 18.81 17.10
CA GLN A 293 0.44 18.51 16.95
C GLN A 293 0.64 17.03 16.56
N PRO A 294 1.65 16.71 15.75
CA PRO A 294 1.98 15.33 15.45
C PRO A 294 2.47 14.58 16.70
N VAL A 295 2.25 13.27 16.72
CA VAL A 295 2.83 12.40 17.76
C VAL A 295 4.30 12.14 17.52
N HIS A 296 4.75 12.28 16.27
CA HIS A 296 6.15 12.19 15.85
C HIS A 296 6.38 12.99 14.57
N TYR A 297 7.60 13.50 14.35
CA TYR A 297 7.98 14.12 13.09
C TYR A 297 9.45 13.85 12.74
N TRP A 298 9.76 13.97 11.44
CA TRP A 298 11.13 13.84 10.93
C TRP A 298 11.62 15.13 10.27
N ASP A 299 12.78 15.59 10.71
CA ASP A 299 13.58 16.60 10.02
C ASP A 299 15.05 16.21 10.09
N PRO A 300 15.67 15.80 8.97
CA PRO A 300 15.17 15.86 7.59
C PRO A 300 14.10 14.81 7.26
N SER A 301 13.26 15.12 6.25
CA SER A 301 12.23 14.25 5.69
C SER A 301 12.76 12.85 5.32
N ILE A 302 12.01 11.80 5.66
CA ILE A 302 12.23 10.42 5.21
C ILE A 302 11.31 10.03 4.05
N ALA A 303 10.33 10.87 3.71
CA ALA A 303 9.27 10.63 2.72
C ALA A 303 8.51 9.31 3.00
N PRO A 304 7.71 9.25 4.09
CA PRO A 304 7.01 8.02 4.49
C PRO A 304 5.96 7.63 3.45
N GLY A 305 5.99 6.36 3.01
CA GLY A 305 5.06 5.79 2.01
C GLY A 305 3.85 5.13 2.62
N ALA A 306 3.99 4.55 3.82
CA ALA A 306 2.95 3.86 4.55
C ALA A 306 3.31 3.75 6.04
N ILE A 307 2.30 3.44 6.85
CA ILE A 307 2.42 3.10 8.27
C ILE A 307 1.56 1.89 8.58
N ASP A 308 2.06 1.02 9.46
CA ASP A 308 1.26 -0.02 10.12
C ASP A 308 1.61 -0.08 11.61
N VAL A 309 0.68 -0.59 12.44
CA VAL A 309 0.92 -0.88 13.85
C VAL A 309 1.23 -2.36 13.98
N TYR A 310 2.40 -2.70 14.47
CA TYR A 310 2.73 -4.11 14.63
C TYR A 310 1.85 -4.76 15.71
N ARG A 311 1.04 -5.72 15.32
CA ARG A 311 0.21 -6.56 16.19
C ARG A 311 0.27 -8.01 15.68
N GLY A 312 1.36 -8.70 15.96
CA GLY A 312 1.58 -10.05 15.45
C GLY A 312 2.40 -10.93 16.38
N ALA A 313 2.14 -12.24 16.34
CA ALA A 313 2.83 -13.20 17.20
C ALA A 313 4.28 -13.48 16.79
N MET A 314 4.70 -13.10 15.57
CA MET A 314 6.03 -13.40 15.04
C MET A 314 7.12 -12.56 15.73
N PHE A 315 6.84 -11.30 16.04
CA PHE A 315 7.75 -10.38 16.72
C PHE A 315 7.08 -9.75 17.96
N PRO A 316 6.85 -10.54 19.04
CA PRO A 316 6.19 -10.03 20.24
C PRO A 316 6.94 -8.88 20.90
N GLU A 317 8.24 -8.73 20.62
CA GLU A 317 9.09 -7.62 21.10
C GLU A 317 8.77 -6.28 20.42
N TRP A 318 8.01 -6.30 19.33
CA TRP A 318 7.60 -5.13 18.53
C TRP A 318 6.11 -4.81 18.70
N ASP A 319 5.41 -5.53 19.59
CA ASP A 319 3.97 -5.33 19.78
C ASP A 319 3.65 -3.88 20.18
N GLY A 320 2.83 -3.22 19.38
CA GLY A 320 2.47 -1.82 19.52
C GLY A 320 3.36 -0.83 18.79
N ASP A 321 4.54 -1.22 18.29
CA ASP A 321 5.44 -0.32 17.57
C ASP A 321 4.81 0.09 16.22
N PHE A 322 5.12 1.32 15.75
CA PHE A 322 4.83 1.68 14.36
C PHE A 322 5.91 1.14 13.43
N LEU A 323 5.47 0.66 12.29
CA LEU A 323 6.31 0.33 11.14
C LEU A 323 6.02 1.35 10.05
N VAL A 324 7.03 2.11 9.62
CA VAL A 324 6.90 3.17 8.61
C VAL A 324 7.82 2.87 7.45
N ALA A 325 7.25 2.55 6.29
CA ALA A 325 8.00 2.41 5.04
C ALA A 325 8.38 3.79 4.50
N ALA A 326 9.64 4.00 4.15
CA ALA A 326 10.15 5.29 3.70
C ALA A 326 10.79 5.22 2.31
N LEU A 327 10.40 6.18 1.46
CA LEU A 327 10.87 6.28 0.07
C LEU A 327 12.24 6.95 -0.03
N LYS A 328 12.50 7.94 0.82
CA LYS A 328 13.81 8.55 0.96
C LYS A 328 14.58 7.80 2.02
N TYR A 329 15.87 7.62 1.80
CA TYR A 329 16.76 6.75 2.57
C TYR A 329 16.42 5.25 2.45
N GLU A 330 15.34 4.89 1.73
CA GLU A 330 15.05 3.50 1.36
C GLU A 330 15.07 2.58 2.59
N LEU A 331 14.27 2.92 3.61
CA LEU A 331 14.31 2.28 4.91
C LEU A 331 12.91 1.90 5.44
N LEU A 332 12.89 0.97 6.37
CA LEU A 332 11.77 0.70 7.26
C LEU A 332 12.12 1.30 8.64
N ALA A 333 11.39 2.34 9.07
CA ALA A 333 11.52 2.87 10.41
C ALA A 333 10.61 2.10 11.37
N ARG A 334 11.16 1.50 12.41
CA ARG A 334 10.42 0.98 13.55
C ARG A 334 10.44 2.04 14.65
N ILE A 335 9.28 2.57 14.99
CA ILE A 335 9.10 3.57 16.03
C ILE A 335 8.61 2.86 17.28
N GLU A 336 9.47 2.80 18.29
CA GLU A 336 9.15 2.14 19.56
C GLU A 336 8.12 2.93 20.36
N ARG A 337 7.12 2.23 20.87
CA ARG A 337 6.08 2.77 21.74
C ARG A 337 6.04 2.00 23.06
N ASP A 338 5.83 2.72 24.16
CA ASP A 338 5.56 2.10 25.44
C ASP A 338 4.05 1.76 25.61
N GLU A 339 3.69 1.16 26.74
CA GLU A 339 2.31 0.77 27.06
C GLU A 339 1.33 1.95 27.09
N SER A 340 1.81 3.19 27.28
CA SER A 340 0.98 4.40 27.21
C SER A 340 0.81 4.92 25.77
N GLY A 341 1.50 4.33 24.79
CA GLY A 341 1.56 4.78 23.43
C GLY A 341 2.59 5.90 23.17
N ALA A 342 3.37 6.28 24.19
CA ALA A 342 4.42 7.29 24.03
C ALA A 342 5.60 6.71 23.24
N ILE A 343 6.15 7.53 22.33
CA ILE A 343 7.31 7.15 21.52
C ILE A 343 8.57 7.19 22.38
N THR A 344 9.32 6.09 22.41
CA THR A 344 10.52 5.89 23.22
C THR A 344 11.81 5.74 22.39
N GLY A 345 11.71 5.46 21.09
CA GLY A 345 12.85 5.30 20.21
C GLY A 345 12.50 5.13 18.75
N GLU A 346 13.52 5.14 17.91
CA GLU A 346 13.45 4.83 16.47
C GLU A 346 14.61 3.89 16.11
N GLU A 347 14.29 2.83 15.36
CA GLU A 347 15.27 1.96 14.73
C GLU A 347 15.07 1.99 13.21
N ARG A 348 16.18 2.21 12.47
CA ARG A 348 16.18 2.22 11.01
C ARG A 348 16.64 0.87 10.49
N LEU A 349 15.76 0.19 9.80
CA LEU A 349 15.99 -1.13 9.23
C LEU A 349 16.11 -1.02 7.71
N LEU A 350 16.88 -1.90 7.08
CA LEU A 350 16.99 -2.07 5.62
C LEU A 350 17.52 -0.84 4.86
N GLU A 351 18.08 0.15 5.53
CA GLU A 351 18.48 1.44 4.91
C GLU A 351 19.38 1.23 3.68
N GLY A 352 18.90 1.68 2.50
CA GLY A 352 19.58 1.58 1.22
C GLY A 352 19.68 0.16 0.61
N ALA A 353 19.06 -0.86 1.21
CA ALA A 353 19.22 -2.26 0.79
C ALA A 353 18.28 -2.70 -0.34
N TYR A 354 17.04 -2.20 -0.35
CA TYR A 354 15.97 -2.70 -1.25
C TYR A 354 15.33 -1.62 -2.11
N GLY A 355 15.89 -0.40 -2.13
CA GLY A 355 15.29 0.74 -2.82
C GLY A 355 14.13 1.37 -2.03
N ARG A 356 13.32 2.16 -2.71
CA ARG A 356 12.27 3.02 -2.12
C ARG A 356 11.13 2.19 -1.56
N LEU A 357 11.00 2.08 -0.24
CA LEU A 357 9.92 1.32 0.39
C LEU A 357 8.62 2.13 0.36
N ARG A 358 7.61 1.60 -0.36
CA ARG A 358 6.33 2.29 -0.61
C ARG A 358 5.23 1.86 0.33
N ASP A 359 5.15 0.58 0.67
CA ASP A 359 4.11 0.03 1.53
C ASP A 359 4.68 -0.89 2.58
N VAL A 360 4.02 -0.94 3.73
CA VAL A 360 4.26 -1.88 4.80
C VAL A 360 2.94 -2.39 5.33
N LYS A 361 2.83 -3.73 5.50
CA LYS A 361 1.66 -4.40 6.07
C LYS A 361 2.08 -5.53 6.98
N VAL A 362 1.39 -5.68 8.11
CA VAL A 362 1.51 -6.86 8.96
C VAL A 362 0.59 -7.96 8.41
N ALA A 363 1.19 -9.07 7.99
CA ALA A 363 0.45 -10.21 7.46
C ALA A 363 -0.27 -10.98 8.59
N PRO A 364 -1.33 -11.77 8.28
CA PRO A 364 -2.09 -12.52 9.28
C PRO A 364 -1.25 -13.50 10.14
N ASP A 365 -0.11 -13.96 9.63
CA ASP A 365 0.83 -14.82 10.36
C ASP A 365 1.89 -14.05 11.16
N GLY A 366 1.80 -12.71 11.17
CA GLY A 366 2.68 -11.81 11.89
C GLY A 366 3.97 -11.42 11.14
N ALA A 367 4.19 -11.91 9.92
CA ALA A 367 5.27 -11.41 9.08
C ALA A 367 4.99 -9.98 8.60
N ILE A 368 6.02 -9.28 8.12
CA ILE A 368 5.88 -7.95 7.59
C ILE A 368 6.09 -8.02 6.07
N LEU A 369 5.14 -7.47 5.32
CA LEU A 369 5.20 -7.34 3.87
C LEU A 369 5.65 -5.93 3.51
N LEU A 370 6.51 -5.82 2.50
CA LEU A 370 6.95 -4.54 1.93
C LEU A 370 6.85 -4.59 0.42
N VAL A 371 6.52 -3.46 -0.21
CA VAL A 371 6.69 -3.28 -1.65
C VAL A 371 7.59 -2.10 -1.95
N THR A 372 8.36 -2.17 -3.04
CA THR A 372 9.33 -1.16 -3.42
C THR A 372 8.83 -0.34 -4.61
N ASP A 373 8.87 1.02 -4.55
CA ASP A 373 8.45 1.92 -5.65
C ASP A 373 9.58 2.06 -6.67
N GLU A 374 9.86 0.96 -7.39
CA GLU A 374 10.88 0.90 -8.42
C GLU A 374 10.27 0.43 -9.75
N VAL A 375 10.98 0.71 -10.88
CA VAL A 375 10.57 0.22 -12.22
C VAL A 375 10.61 -1.31 -12.27
N ASP A 376 11.56 -1.90 -11.56
CA ASP A 376 11.69 -3.34 -11.32
C ASP A 376 11.50 -3.59 -9.83
N GLY A 377 10.27 -3.35 -9.37
CA GLY A 377 9.90 -3.40 -7.97
C GLY A 377 9.68 -4.82 -7.48
N GLN A 378 9.69 -4.96 -6.16
CA GLN A 378 9.64 -6.22 -5.45
C GLN A 378 8.52 -6.24 -4.41
N LEU A 379 7.99 -7.44 -4.14
CA LEU A 379 7.27 -7.77 -2.92
C LEU A 379 8.23 -8.56 -2.02
N LEU A 380 8.50 -8.01 -0.85
CA LEU A 380 9.38 -8.58 0.15
C LEU A 380 8.58 -9.07 1.36
N ARG A 381 9.11 -10.08 2.06
CA ARG A 381 8.59 -10.58 3.31
C ARG A 381 9.70 -10.58 4.36
N ILE A 382 9.40 -9.97 5.51
CA ILE A 382 10.26 -10.06 6.70
C ILE A 382 9.66 -11.09 7.65
N SER A 383 10.46 -12.07 8.03
CA SER A 383 10.13 -13.08 9.03
C SER A 383 11.19 -13.11 10.12
N ARG A 384 10.86 -13.72 11.26
CA ARG A 384 11.85 -14.00 12.31
C ARG A 384 12.87 -15.00 11.78
N ALA A 385 14.16 -14.71 11.91
CA ALA A 385 15.18 -15.67 11.55
C ALA A 385 15.06 -16.92 12.43
N ALA A 386 15.18 -18.11 11.81
CA ALA A 386 15.21 -19.35 12.56
C ALA A 386 16.43 -19.35 13.49
N ALA A 387 16.23 -19.87 14.71
CA ALA A 387 17.36 -20.09 15.63
C ALA A 387 18.41 -20.99 14.94
N PRO A 388 19.71 -20.69 15.12
CA PRO A 388 20.79 -21.45 14.49
C PRO A 388 20.84 -22.91 14.92
#